data_d4978fd82c084bde73bb900aaf3b9b57
#
_entry.id   d4978fd82c084bde73bb900aaf3b9b57
#
_cell.length_a   1.000
_cell.length_b   1.000
_cell.length_c   1.000
_cell.angle_alpha   90.00
_cell.angle_beta   90.00
_cell.angle_gamma   90.00
#
_symmetry.space_group_name_H-M   'P 1'
#
loop_
_entity.id
_entity.type
_entity.pdbx_description
1 polymer ?
#
loop_
_entity_poly.entity_id
_entity_poly.type
_entity_poly.pdbx_seq_one_letter_code
_entity_poly.pdbx_strand_id
1 'polypeptide(L)'
;MSGLGDDTRIANAFALPSGDILVTDRLVELAKKPEELDAILLHEIGHVVHRHGMRQIIQSSALTIILMLVIGDVGAVEEWTLALPGFLLESNYSQGFETEADEYAFKRMIAMDRDPAYFGHMLGRITGEGREAAEDKAVQDPGSEGWLRYLSSHPGSPARVEQARRYSEIFNAGRLQ
;
A
#
# COMPACT_ATOMS: atom_id res chain seq x y z
N MET A 1 10.75 -34.61 4.82
CA MET A 1 11.38 -33.34 5.15
C MET A 1 10.23 -32.30 5.29
N SER A 2 9.82 -32.05 6.51
CA SER A 2 8.69 -31.20 6.85
C SER A 2 9.14 -29.76 6.69
N GLY A 3 8.62 -29.06 5.66
CA GLY A 3 8.76 -27.63 5.57
C GLY A 3 8.06 -26.98 6.76
N LEU A 4 8.80 -26.25 7.56
CA LEU A 4 8.27 -25.35 8.56
C LEU A 4 7.42 -24.29 7.84
N GLY A 5 6.11 -24.51 7.81
CA GLY A 5 5.16 -23.51 7.39
C GLY A 5 5.07 -22.44 8.45
N ASP A 6 5.97 -21.48 8.41
CA ASP A 6 5.78 -20.22 9.12
C ASP A 6 4.78 -19.41 8.29
N ASP A 7 3.52 -19.44 8.68
CA ASP A 7 2.44 -18.73 8.01
C ASP A 7 2.37 -17.26 8.43
N THR A 8 3.51 -16.68 8.80
CA THR A 8 3.74 -15.24 9.00
C THR A 8 3.91 -14.48 7.67
N ARG A 9 3.46 -15.09 6.56
CA ARG A 9 3.57 -14.47 5.23
C ARG A 9 2.66 -13.26 5.12
N ILE A 10 3.29 -12.11 4.98
CA ILE A 10 2.65 -10.82 4.87
C ILE A 10 2.12 -10.61 3.45
N ALA A 11 0.83 -10.24 3.31
CA ALA A 11 0.27 -9.79 2.05
C ALA A 11 0.60 -8.31 1.85
N ASN A 12 1.61 -7.99 1.03
CA ASN A 12 2.05 -6.63 0.82
C ASN A 12 2.62 -6.41 -0.60
N ALA A 13 2.54 -5.17 -1.06
CA ALA A 13 3.31 -4.64 -2.17
C ALA A 13 3.85 -3.26 -1.77
N PHE A 14 5.00 -2.87 -2.30
CA PHE A 14 5.56 -1.54 -2.05
C PHE A 14 6.53 -1.13 -3.14
N ALA A 15 6.47 0.15 -3.48
CA ALA A 15 7.33 0.80 -4.45
C ALA A 15 8.60 1.34 -3.77
N LEU A 16 9.77 0.97 -4.30
CA LEU A 16 11.04 1.51 -3.86
C LEU A 16 11.37 2.83 -4.58
N PRO A 17 12.18 3.71 -3.97
CA PRO A 17 12.63 4.94 -4.62
C PRO A 17 13.41 4.71 -5.92
N SER A 18 13.99 3.52 -6.12
CA SER A 18 14.64 3.09 -7.35
C SER A 18 13.66 2.89 -8.52
N GLY A 19 12.35 2.75 -8.23
CA GLY A 19 11.31 2.40 -9.18
C GLY A 19 10.98 0.91 -9.22
N ASP A 20 11.69 0.08 -8.46
CA ASP A 20 11.37 -1.34 -8.31
C ASP A 20 10.11 -1.48 -7.45
N ILE A 21 9.27 -2.47 -7.79
CA ILE A 21 8.10 -2.83 -7.01
C ILE A 21 8.30 -4.24 -6.46
N LEU A 22 8.24 -4.36 -5.14
CA LEU A 22 8.28 -5.64 -4.46
C LEU A 22 6.86 -6.10 -4.15
N VAL A 23 6.59 -7.38 -4.45
CA VAL A 23 5.29 -8.01 -4.23
C VAL A 23 5.51 -9.30 -3.46
N THR A 24 4.75 -9.52 -2.41
CA THR A 24 4.85 -10.76 -1.64
C THR A 24 4.01 -11.87 -2.29
N ASP A 25 4.48 -13.11 -2.17
CA ASP A 25 3.73 -14.28 -2.64
C ASP A 25 2.33 -14.34 -2.01
N ARG A 26 2.21 -13.95 -0.75
CA ARG A 26 0.93 -13.93 -0.04
C ARG A 26 -0.08 -12.96 -0.64
N LEU A 27 0.37 -11.80 -1.14
CA LEU A 27 -0.52 -10.87 -1.84
C LEU A 27 -1.05 -11.50 -3.14
N VAL A 28 -0.18 -12.17 -3.89
CA VAL A 28 -0.55 -12.87 -5.13
C VAL A 28 -1.56 -13.99 -4.84
N GLU A 29 -1.33 -14.79 -3.79
CA GLU A 29 -2.25 -15.85 -3.36
C GLU A 29 -3.61 -15.33 -2.91
N LEU A 30 -3.66 -14.11 -2.34
CA LEU A 30 -4.89 -13.48 -1.85
C LEU A 30 -5.79 -12.99 -2.99
N ALA A 31 -5.21 -12.65 -4.14
CA ALA A 31 -5.96 -12.20 -5.30
C ALA A 31 -6.81 -13.33 -5.88
N LYS A 32 -8.10 -13.08 -6.07
CA LYS A 32 -9.05 -14.03 -6.68
C LYS A 32 -9.15 -13.88 -8.19
N LYS A 33 -8.73 -12.71 -8.69
CA LYS A 33 -8.73 -12.36 -10.12
C LYS A 33 -7.47 -11.57 -10.45
N PRO A 34 -6.93 -11.70 -11.67
CA PRO A 34 -5.77 -10.91 -12.10
C PRO A 34 -5.99 -9.40 -11.96
N GLU A 35 -7.22 -8.91 -12.22
CA GLU A 35 -7.58 -7.50 -12.16
C GLU A 35 -7.41 -6.91 -10.74
N GLU A 36 -7.52 -7.71 -9.71
CA GLU A 36 -7.31 -7.29 -8.33
C GLU A 36 -5.83 -7.04 -8.05
N LEU A 37 -4.96 -7.88 -8.62
CA LEU A 37 -3.53 -7.69 -8.55
C LEU A 37 -3.09 -6.50 -9.42
N ASP A 38 -3.66 -6.37 -10.64
CA ASP A 38 -3.44 -5.21 -11.51
C ASP A 38 -3.74 -3.90 -10.76
N ALA A 39 -4.84 -3.85 -10.01
CA ALA A 39 -5.25 -2.67 -9.25
C ALA A 39 -4.19 -2.25 -8.22
N ILE A 40 -3.67 -3.20 -7.43
CA ILE A 40 -2.62 -2.91 -6.45
C ILE A 40 -1.31 -2.54 -7.14
N LEU A 41 -0.91 -3.26 -8.19
CA LEU A 41 0.31 -2.94 -8.93
C LEU A 41 0.24 -1.54 -9.57
N LEU A 42 -0.90 -1.14 -10.11
CA LEU A 42 -1.10 0.19 -10.66
C LEU A 42 -1.05 1.28 -9.58
N HIS A 43 -1.50 0.98 -8.35
CA HIS A 43 -1.34 1.86 -7.21
C HIS A 43 0.14 2.05 -6.85
N GLU A 44 0.92 0.96 -6.77
CA GLU A 44 2.37 1.03 -6.54
C GLU A 44 3.10 1.79 -7.66
N ILE A 45 2.72 1.57 -8.92
CA ILE A 45 3.22 2.36 -10.05
C ILE A 45 2.89 3.84 -9.88
N GLY A 46 1.72 4.16 -9.32
CA GLY A 46 1.34 5.53 -8.96
C GLY A 46 2.35 6.16 -8.00
N HIS A 47 2.76 5.44 -6.94
CA HIS A 47 3.81 5.90 -6.01
C HIS A 47 5.15 6.14 -6.71
N VAL A 48 5.55 5.27 -7.66
CA VAL A 48 6.77 5.45 -8.46
C VAL A 48 6.67 6.69 -9.35
N VAL A 49 5.58 6.83 -10.10
CA VAL A 49 5.38 7.93 -11.07
C VAL A 49 5.37 9.29 -10.37
N HIS A 50 4.71 9.38 -9.20
CA HIS A 50 4.65 10.60 -8.39
C HIS A 50 5.87 10.78 -7.48
N ARG A 51 6.83 9.83 -7.51
CA ARG A 51 8.06 9.84 -6.70
C ARG A 51 7.80 9.97 -5.19
N HIS A 52 6.75 9.34 -4.69
CA HIS A 52 6.32 9.49 -3.30
C HIS A 52 7.40 9.07 -2.32
N GLY A 53 8.11 7.95 -2.56
CA GLY A 53 9.24 7.51 -1.74
C GLY A 53 10.35 8.57 -1.66
N MET A 54 10.72 9.18 -2.77
CA MET A 54 11.73 10.26 -2.78
C MET A 54 11.23 11.53 -2.09
N ARG A 55 9.98 11.91 -2.31
CA ARG A 55 9.36 13.08 -1.63
C ARG A 55 9.35 12.87 -0.12
N GLN A 56 9.04 11.66 0.34
CA GLN A 56 9.04 11.29 1.75
C GLN A 56 10.45 11.35 2.37
N ILE A 57 11.46 10.81 1.68
CA ILE A 57 12.86 10.91 2.11
C ILE A 57 13.27 12.38 2.28
N ILE A 58 12.99 13.21 1.28
CA ILE A 58 13.35 14.64 1.30
C ILE A 58 12.64 15.35 2.45
N GLN A 59 11.35 15.09 2.66
CA GLN A 59 10.57 15.71 3.74
C GLN A 59 11.11 15.31 5.12
N SER A 60 11.41 14.02 5.33
CA SER A 60 11.95 13.52 6.58
C SER A 60 13.39 14.00 6.82
N SER A 61 14.21 14.07 5.77
CA SER A 61 15.58 14.58 5.85
C SER A 61 15.60 16.09 6.18
N ALA A 62 14.71 16.87 5.60
CA ALA A 62 14.61 18.29 5.89
C ALA A 62 14.27 18.54 7.37
N LEU A 63 13.34 17.76 7.94
CA LEU A 63 13.01 17.84 9.36
C LEU A 63 14.22 17.48 10.23
N THR A 64 14.95 16.40 9.87
CA THR A 64 16.14 15.98 10.59
C THR A 64 17.23 17.06 10.57
N ILE A 65 17.49 17.68 9.41
CA ILE A 65 18.45 18.78 9.29
C ILE A 65 18.05 19.97 10.15
N ILE A 66 16.77 20.34 10.17
CA ILE A 66 16.26 21.42 11.02
C ILE A 66 16.47 21.09 12.50
N LEU A 67 16.15 19.87 12.93
CA LEU A 67 16.35 19.43 14.30
C LEU A 67 17.85 19.47 14.69
N MET A 68 18.75 19.04 13.81
CA MET A 68 20.20 19.11 14.02
C MET A 68 20.69 20.54 14.21
N LEU A 69 20.21 21.46 13.38
CA LEU A 69 20.58 22.89 13.48
C LEU A 69 20.09 23.50 14.79
N VAL A 70 18.96 23.03 15.32
CA VAL A 70 18.39 23.54 16.59
C VAL A 70 19.04 22.89 17.81
N ILE A 71 19.33 21.57 17.77
CA ILE A 71 19.84 20.81 18.89
C ILE A 71 21.38 20.79 18.91
N GLY A 72 22.02 20.97 17.75
CA GLY A 72 23.50 21.03 17.64
C GLY A 72 24.18 19.65 17.63
N ASP A 73 23.42 18.56 17.47
CA ASP A 73 23.97 17.20 17.44
C ASP A 73 24.11 16.68 16.00
N VAL A 74 25.36 16.54 15.54
CA VAL A 74 25.71 16.02 14.20
C VAL A 74 25.86 14.50 14.17
N GLY A 75 25.93 13.82 15.33
CA GLY A 75 26.09 12.36 15.39
C GLY A 75 24.87 11.58 14.88
N ALA A 76 23.72 12.20 14.94
CA ALA A 76 22.46 11.62 14.46
C ALA A 76 22.41 11.36 12.93
N VAL A 77 23.28 12.00 12.11
CA VAL A 77 23.30 11.81 10.64
C VAL A 77 23.71 10.39 10.27
N GLU A 78 24.71 9.85 10.99
CA GLU A 78 25.26 8.53 10.69
C GLU A 78 24.26 7.42 11.04
N GLU A 79 23.60 7.53 12.18
CA GLU A 79 22.52 6.62 12.58
C GLU A 79 21.33 6.68 11.61
N TRP A 80 20.97 7.87 11.13
CA TRP A 80 19.84 8.05 10.22
C TRP A 80 20.08 7.41 8.85
N THR A 81 21.32 7.51 8.33
CA THR A 81 21.70 6.91 7.04
C THR A 81 21.60 5.38 7.08
N LEU A 82 21.91 4.77 8.21
CA LEU A 82 21.78 3.33 8.42
C LEU A 82 20.32 2.87 8.62
N ALA A 83 19.49 3.74 9.19
CA ALA A 83 18.06 3.44 9.44
C ALA A 83 17.16 3.68 8.23
N LEU A 84 17.65 4.39 7.17
CA LEU A 84 16.86 4.80 6.01
C LEU A 84 16.13 3.62 5.31
N PRO A 85 16.75 2.46 5.06
CA PRO A 85 16.05 1.34 4.45
C PRO A 85 14.87 0.83 5.30
N GLY A 86 15.07 0.70 6.62
CA GLY A 86 14.01 0.31 7.55
C GLY A 86 12.89 1.34 7.62
N PHE A 87 13.24 2.62 7.66
CA PHE A 87 12.29 3.73 7.66
C PHE A 87 11.38 3.72 6.43
N LEU A 88 11.91 3.45 5.23
CA LEU A 88 11.13 3.38 4.00
C LEU A 88 10.13 2.22 4.00
N LEU A 89 10.50 1.09 4.63
CA LEU A 89 9.64 -0.09 4.74
C LEU A 89 8.55 0.07 5.81
N GLU A 90 8.77 0.93 6.80
CA GLU A 90 7.86 1.14 7.94
C GLU A 90 7.10 2.47 7.87
N SER A 91 7.47 3.36 6.93
CA SER A 91 6.86 4.68 6.86
C SER A 91 5.50 4.63 6.18
N ASN A 92 4.53 5.28 6.82
CA ASN A 92 3.20 5.51 6.25
C ASN A 92 3.25 6.62 5.20
N TYR A 93 2.72 6.35 4.02
CA TYR A 93 2.45 7.42 3.07
C TYR A 93 1.39 8.38 3.60
N SER A 94 1.53 9.67 3.30
CA SER A 94 0.50 10.63 3.65
C SER A 94 -0.80 10.32 2.89
N GLN A 95 -1.96 10.69 3.47
CA GLN A 95 -3.26 10.53 2.79
C GLN A 95 -3.29 11.21 1.41
N GLY A 96 -2.54 12.30 1.24
CA GLY A 96 -2.42 12.95 -0.07
C GLY A 96 -1.68 12.08 -1.09
N PHE A 97 -0.61 11.39 -0.68
CA PHE A 97 0.13 10.46 -1.55
C PHE A 97 -0.72 9.25 -1.92
N GLU A 98 -1.48 8.71 -0.98
CA GLU A 98 -2.42 7.63 -1.25
C GLU A 98 -3.50 8.05 -2.26
N THR A 99 -4.04 9.25 -2.11
CA THR A 99 -5.03 9.78 -3.06
C THR A 99 -4.45 9.94 -4.47
N GLU A 100 -3.23 10.48 -4.60
CA GLU A 100 -2.53 10.61 -5.90
C GLU A 100 -2.29 9.24 -6.54
N ALA A 101 -1.88 8.24 -5.75
CA ALA A 101 -1.63 6.87 -6.23
C ALA A 101 -2.93 6.15 -6.62
N ASP A 102 -4.00 6.28 -5.82
CA ASP A 102 -5.32 5.73 -6.11
C ASP A 102 -5.90 6.30 -7.41
N GLU A 103 -5.85 7.64 -7.57
CA GLU A 103 -6.31 8.27 -8.81
C GLU A 103 -5.54 7.81 -10.04
N TYR A 104 -4.23 7.65 -9.91
CA TYR A 104 -3.41 7.09 -10.98
C TYR A 104 -3.89 5.69 -11.34
N ALA A 105 -4.06 4.81 -10.35
CA ALA A 105 -4.50 3.43 -10.55
C ALA A 105 -5.86 3.39 -11.24
N PHE A 106 -6.87 4.12 -10.74
CA PHE A 106 -8.22 4.09 -11.29
C PHE A 106 -8.28 4.61 -12.73
N LYS A 107 -7.58 5.70 -13.03
CA LYS A 107 -7.49 6.23 -14.41
C LYS A 107 -6.84 5.22 -15.35
N ARG A 108 -5.80 4.51 -14.91
CA ARG A 108 -5.13 3.48 -15.69
C ARG A 108 -5.99 2.23 -15.87
N MET A 109 -6.68 1.78 -14.82
CA MET A 109 -7.64 0.67 -14.92
C MET A 109 -8.71 0.94 -15.96
N ILE A 110 -9.34 2.12 -15.91
CA ILE A 110 -10.34 2.53 -16.90
C ILE A 110 -9.76 2.52 -18.31
N ALA A 111 -8.56 3.07 -18.50
CA ALA A 111 -7.88 3.09 -19.81
C ALA A 111 -7.54 1.69 -20.34
N MET A 112 -7.42 0.70 -19.47
CA MET A 112 -7.17 -0.72 -19.79
C MET A 112 -8.47 -1.55 -19.86
N ASP A 113 -9.63 -0.91 -19.86
CA ASP A 113 -10.96 -1.55 -19.79
C ASP A 113 -11.11 -2.46 -18.56
N ARG A 114 -10.59 -2.02 -17.40
CA ARG A 114 -10.66 -2.70 -16.10
C ARG A 114 -11.48 -1.89 -15.13
N ASP A 115 -12.37 -2.56 -14.39
CA ASP A 115 -13.24 -1.90 -13.40
C ASP A 115 -12.44 -1.55 -12.13
N PRO A 116 -12.40 -0.27 -11.72
CA PRO A 116 -11.76 0.16 -10.47
C PRO A 116 -12.32 -0.51 -9.20
N ALA A 117 -13.51 -1.10 -9.23
CA ALA A 117 -14.06 -1.86 -8.10
C ALA A 117 -13.14 -2.99 -7.64
N TYR A 118 -12.29 -3.55 -8.51
CA TYR A 118 -11.32 -4.58 -8.14
C TYR A 118 -10.30 -4.11 -7.09
N PHE A 119 -9.95 -2.82 -7.10
CA PHE A 119 -9.13 -2.24 -6.04
C PHE A 119 -9.83 -2.33 -4.68
N GLY A 120 -11.09 -1.91 -4.59
CA GLY A 120 -11.89 -2.01 -3.38
C GLY A 120 -12.03 -3.45 -2.89
N HIS A 121 -12.25 -4.40 -3.80
CA HIS A 121 -12.32 -5.83 -3.46
C HIS A 121 -11.02 -6.36 -2.87
N MET A 122 -9.88 -5.97 -3.45
CA MET A 122 -8.58 -6.41 -2.95
C MET A 122 -8.25 -5.75 -1.63
N LEU A 123 -8.49 -4.43 -1.51
CA LEU A 123 -8.27 -3.70 -0.27
C LEU A 123 -9.13 -4.27 0.87
N GLY A 124 -10.42 -4.53 0.65
CA GLY A 124 -11.30 -5.16 1.64
C GLY A 124 -10.81 -6.54 2.10
N ARG A 125 -10.21 -7.33 1.20
CA ARG A 125 -9.61 -8.62 1.60
C ARG A 125 -8.31 -8.45 2.38
N ILE A 126 -7.47 -7.50 1.99
CA ILE A 126 -6.24 -7.20 2.73
C ILE A 126 -6.59 -6.70 4.13
N THR A 127 -7.62 -5.85 4.27
CA THR A 127 -8.04 -5.26 5.54
C THR A 127 -8.94 -6.16 6.39
N GLY A 128 -9.41 -7.28 5.83
CA GLY A 128 -10.30 -8.20 6.54
C GLY A 128 -11.75 -7.72 6.66
N GLU A 129 -12.14 -6.64 5.98
CA GLU A 129 -13.53 -6.11 5.99
C GLU A 129 -14.59 -7.09 5.45
N GLY A 130 -14.19 -8.26 4.94
CA GLY A 130 -15.10 -9.35 4.55
C GLY A 130 -15.34 -10.38 5.66
N ARG A 131 -14.83 -10.19 6.86
CA ARG A 131 -14.88 -11.16 7.96
C ARG A 131 -15.94 -10.88 9.04
N GLU A 132 -16.82 -9.91 8.85
CA GLU A 132 -17.90 -9.60 9.82
C GLU A 132 -18.94 -10.73 10.00
N ALA A 133 -18.77 -11.89 9.35
CA ALA A 133 -19.66 -13.05 9.53
C ALA A 133 -19.00 -14.23 10.32
N ALA A 134 -17.83 -14.06 10.90
CA ALA A 134 -17.16 -15.08 11.70
C ALA A 134 -16.71 -14.50 13.05
N GLU A 135 -17.67 -14.04 13.83
CA GLU A 135 -17.48 -13.83 15.26
C GLU A 135 -16.98 -15.14 15.89
N ASP A 136 -15.93 -15.05 16.68
CA ASP A 136 -15.39 -16.03 17.63
C ASP A 136 -14.07 -16.76 17.37
N LYS A 137 -13.30 -16.49 16.32
CA LYS A 137 -11.95 -17.10 16.20
C LYS A 137 -10.79 -16.14 15.83
N ALA A 138 -11.00 -14.84 15.89
CA ALA A 138 -10.03 -13.86 15.36
C ALA A 138 -8.86 -13.53 16.31
N VAL A 139 -8.69 -14.16 17.46
CA VAL A 139 -7.67 -13.78 18.46
C VAL A 139 -6.38 -14.64 18.40
N GLN A 140 -6.32 -15.67 17.55
CA GLN A 140 -5.16 -16.57 17.50
C GLN A 140 -4.71 -16.98 16.09
N ASP A 141 -5.02 -16.19 15.04
CA ASP A 141 -4.52 -16.45 13.70
C ASP A 141 -3.21 -15.67 13.47
N PRO A 142 -2.02 -16.34 13.36
CA PRO A 142 -0.75 -15.68 13.03
C PRO A 142 -0.77 -14.90 11.71
N GLY A 143 -1.75 -15.18 10.83
CA GLY A 143 -1.98 -14.42 9.59
C GLY A 143 -2.56 -13.02 9.82
N SER A 144 -3.03 -12.69 11.04
CA SER A 144 -3.60 -11.37 11.35
C SER A 144 -2.58 -10.23 11.38
N GLU A 145 -1.28 -10.51 11.51
CA GLU A 145 -0.23 -9.48 11.48
C GLU A 145 0.10 -9.01 10.05
N GLY A 146 -0.19 -9.82 9.04
CA GLY A 146 0.15 -9.50 7.65
C GLY A 146 -0.63 -8.31 7.07
N TRP A 147 -1.91 -8.15 7.42
CA TRP A 147 -2.72 -7.03 6.96
C TRP A 147 -2.38 -5.71 7.70
N LEU A 148 -1.94 -5.80 8.96
CA LEU A 148 -1.49 -4.63 9.73
C LEU A 148 -0.29 -3.96 9.05
N ARG A 149 0.59 -4.72 8.42
CA ARG A 149 1.76 -4.17 7.71
C ARG A 149 1.40 -3.48 6.39
N TYR A 150 0.46 -4.02 5.60
CA TYR A 150 -0.02 -3.30 4.43
C TYR A 150 -0.68 -1.98 4.84
N LEU A 151 -1.54 -2.01 5.87
CA LEU A 151 -2.17 -0.81 6.41
C LEU A 151 -1.18 0.15 7.07
N SER A 152 -0.04 -0.34 7.55
CA SER A 152 1.00 0.52 8.11
C SER A 152 1.75 1.29 7.03
N SER A 153 1.94 0.74 5.83
CA SER A 153 2.53 1.46 4.70
C SER A 153 1.50 2.25 3.89
N HIS A 154 0.29 1.70 3.75
CA HIS A 154 -0.82 2.25 2.96
C HIS A 154 -2.09 2.33 3.81
N PRO A 155 -2.31 3.41 4.58
CA PRO A 155 -3.47 3.51 5.43
C PRO A 155 -4.77 3.27 4.65
N GLY A 156 -5.39 2.12 4.93
CA GLY A 156 -6.69 1.79 4.39
C GLY A 156 -7.72 2.72 5.03
N SER A 157 -8.58 3.30 4.22
CA SER A 157 -9.69 4.05 4.75
C SER A 157 -10.98 3.68 3.99
N PRO A 158 -12.14 3.70 4.65
CA PRO A 158 -13.42 3.55 3.96
C PRO A 158 -13.57 4.54 2.80
N ALA A 159 -12.94 5.70 2.90
CA ALA A 159 -12.93 6.71 1.85
C ALA A 159 -12.24 6.21 0.55
N ARG A 160 -11.18 5.41 0.65
CA ARG A 160 -10.49 4.84 -0.53
C ARG A 160 -11.36 3.80 -1.24
N VAL A 161 -12.05 2.94 -0.48
CA VAL A 161 -13.00 1.97 -1.03
C VAL A 161 -14.17 2.70 -1.72
N GLU A 162 -14.68 3.76 -1.09
CA GLU A 162 -15.74 4.58 -1.67
C GLU A 162 -15.27 5.32 -2.94
N GLN A 163 -14.02 5.77 -2.97
CA GLN A 163 -13.44 6.37 -4.17
C GLN A 163 -13.34 5.35 -5.32
N ALA A 164 -12.89 4.13 -5.06
CA ALA A 164 -12.88 3.05 -6.04
C ALA A 164 -14.28 2.77 -6.60
N ARG A 165 -15.31 2.78 -5.72
CA ARG A 165 -16.72 2.61 -6.11
C ARG A 165 -17.18 3.71 -7.05
N ARG A 166 -16.87 4.98 -6.76
CA ARG A 166 -17.23 6.12 -7.64
C ARG A 166 -16.58 6.02 -9.01
N TYR A 167 -15.32 5.62 -9.09
CA TYR A 167 -14.64 5.41 -10.36
C TYR A 167 -15.22 4.22 -11.13
N SER A 168 -15.66 3.16 -10.43
CA SER A 168 -16.39 2.04 -11.03
C SER A 168 -17.72 2.46 -11.62
N GLU A 169 -18.47 3.35 -10.96
CA GLU A 169 -19.72 3.90 -11.50
C GLU A 169 -19.48 4.67 -12.80
N ILE A 170 -18.43 5.50 -12.85
CA ILE A 170 -18.03 6.23 -14.07
C ILE A 170 -17.68 5.26 -15.20
N PHE A 171 -16.88 4.23 -14.88
CA PHE A 171 -16.50 3.19 -15.84
C PHE A 171 -17.72 2.48 -16.43
N ASN A 172 -18.65 2.06 -15.57
CA ASN A 172 -19.86 1.36 -16.00
C ASN A 172 -20.84 2.26 -16.77
N ALA A 173 -20.97 3.54 -16.39
CA ALA A 173 -21.77 4.51 -17.13
C ALA A 173 -21.22 4.78 -18.53
N GLY A 174 -19.90 4.81 -18.71
CA GLY A 174 -19.28 4.97 -20.03
C GLY A 174 -19.46 3.78 -20.98
N ARG A 175 -19.77 2.60 -20.46
CA ARG A 175 -20.02 1.38 -21.25
C ARG A 175 -21.48 1.23 -21.72
N LEU A 176 -22.38 2.05 -21.18
CA LEU A 176 -23.80 2.03 -21.52
C LEU A 176 -24.17 3.00 -22.68
N GLN A 177 -23.17 3.74 -23.17
CA GLN A 177 -23.30 4.65 -24.33
C GLN A 177 -22.67 4.04 -25.59
#